data_5bcdc484f09b0ee88deaa69d4602ed61
#
_entry.id   5bcdc484f09b0ee88deaa69d4602ed61
#
_cell.length_a   1.000
_cell.length_b   1.000
_cell.length_c   1.000
_cell.angle_alpha   90.00
_cell.angle_beta   90.00
_cell.angle_gamma   90.00
#
_symmetry.space_group_name_H-M   'P 1'
#
loop_
_entity.id
_entity.type
_entity.pdbx_description
1 polymer ?
#
loop_
_entity_poly.entity_id
_entity_poly.type
_entity_poly.pdbx_seq_one_letter_code
_entity_poly.pdbx_strand_id
1 'polypeptide(L)'
;MELHQIRYFLALCQQLNFTRAAEQCGVAQSSLTRAIKALEIELGGALFHRERANTHLSKLGQKVRPFLEQAYGHVEGAKRQAQDFLRLQTISLRLGLMSTIASAQLIELVAALRTRHPGIALQVADGGAAALQERLLGGELDVAIYALPGLASDDRLDHLPLYREPFVVVMVDTHRLARRETVRMAELAGEPYLWRLHCEHADGIDAAFAQHNVDGPTVFQSDRDEWILRMAAAGLGYALMPAQSASHPGVAALRLIEPEITREIALVTPRGRPDAPSVGVLVHDVMRRRWSGTPALAVEQARSHTSRGEGDHLRKIDTASLSR
;
A
#
# COMPACT_ATOMS: atom_id res chain seq x y z
N MET A 1 21.78 10.06 21.43
CA MET A 1 20.58 10.18 20.52
C MET A 1 19.38 9.65 21.23
N GLU A 2 18.36 10.50 21.42
CA GLU A 2 17.17 10.17 22.19
C GLU A 2 15.98 9.92 21.26
N LEU A 3 15.07 9.04 21.65
CA LEU A 3 13.92 8.67 20.82
C LEU A 3 13.03 9.88 20.44
N HIS A 4 12.88 10.85 21.35
CA HIS A 4 12.10 12.05 21.05
C HIS A 4 12.78 12.93 19.99
N GLN A 5 14.12 12.95 19.89
CA GLN A 5 14.85 13.65 18.84
C GLN A 5 14.58 13.01 17.47
N ILE A 6 14.57 11.68 17.41
CA ILE A 6 14.23 10.94 16.18
C ILE A 6 12.79 11.26 15.78
N ARG A 7 11.82 11.21 16.69
CA ARG A 7 10.42 11.55 16.42
C ARG A 7 10.29 12.96 15.84
N TYR A 8 10.98 13.95 16.42
CA TYR A 8 10.93 15.34 15.95
C TYR A 8 11.59 15.50 14.58
N PHE A 9 12.69 14.79 14.34
CA PHE A 9 13.35 14.75 13.04
C PHE A 9 12.39 14.20 11.96
N LEU A 10 11.72 13.07 12.22
CA LEU A 10 10.78 12.47 11.29
C LEU A 10 9.55 13.36 11.03
N ALA A 11 8.98 13.97 12.06
CA ALA A 11 7.91 14.95 11.90
C ALA A 11 8.35 16.16 11.06
N LEU A 12 9.57 16.64 11.25
CA LEU A 12 10.11 17.75 10.46
C LEU A 12 10.40 17.33 9.01
N CYS A 13 10.78 16.08 8.76
CA CYS A 13 10.89 15.54 7.40
C CYS A 13 9.57 15.54 6.64
N GLN A 14 8.45 15.28 7.33
CA GLN A 14 7.11 15.29 6.74
C GLN A 14 6.58 16.69 6.49
N GLN A 15 6.75 17.60 7.47
CA GLN A 15 6.14 18.93 7.44
C GLN A 15 7.00 19.97 6.71
N LEU A 16 8.33 19.78 6.64
CA LEU A 16 9.31 20.75 6.17
C LEU A 16 9.11 22.17 6.76
N ASN A 17 8.46 22.20 7.94
CA ASN A 17 8.12 23.42 8.68
C ASN A 17 8.23 23.16 10.17
N PHE A 18 9.10 23.91 10.86
CA PHE A 18 9.38 23.73 12.28
C PHE A 18 8.17 23.95 13.19
N THR A 19 7.31 24.91 12.86
CA THR A 19 6.11 25.20 13.64
C THR A 19 5.10 24.07 13.53
N ARG A 20 4.78 23.64 12.31
CA ARG A 20 3.85 22.52 12.06
C ARG A 20 4.36 21.20 12.64
N ALA A 21 5.66 20.93 12.50
CA ALA A 21 6.26 19.73 13.11
C ALA A 21 6.19 19.76 14.64
N ALA A 22 6.36 20.93 15.27
CA ALA A 22 6.24 21.10 16.71
C ALA A 22 4.79 20.89 17.18
N GLU A 23 3.81 21.44 16.46
CA GLU A 23 2.37 21.24 16.68
C GLU A 23 2.01 19.74 16.58
N GLN A 24 2.46 19.08 15.51
CA GLN A 24 2.26 17.63 15.32
C GLN A 24 2.84 16.80 16.48
N CYS A 25 3.97 17.22 17.03
CA CYS A 25 4.63 16.56 18.15
C CYS A 25 4.07 16.96 19.53
N GLY A 26 3.19 17.95 19.62
CA GLY A 26 2.64 18.48 20.87
C GLY A 26 3.67 19.22 21.73
N VAL A 27 4.62 19.94 21.11
CA VAL A 27 5.72 20.65 21.81
C VAL A 27 5.89 22.08 21.32
N ALA A 28 6.60 22.89 22.11
CA ALA A 28 7.00 24.22 21.66
C ALA A 28 8.04 24.13 20.54
N GLN A 29 7.95 25.01 19.54
CA GLN A 29 8.90 25.08 18.42
C GLN A 29 10.37 25.21 18.89
N SER A 30 10.60 25.95 19.98
CA SER A 30 11.94 26.10 20.58
C SER A 30 12.51 24.79 21.10
N SER A 31 11.65 23.92 21.67
CA SER A 31 12.02 22.60 22.15
C SER A 31 12.36 21.66 20.99
N LEU A 32 11.55 21.64 19.93
CA LEU A 32 11.83 20.87 18.73
C LEU A 32 13.13 21.34 18.07
N THR A 33 13.32 22.65 17.90
CA THR A 33 14.55 23.22 17.33
C THR A 33 15.79 22.81 18.11
N ARG A 34 15.73 22.83 19.45
CA ARG A 34 16.83 22.43 20.33
C ARG A 34 17.16 20.94 20.20
N ALA A 35 16.14 20.11 20.13
CA ALA A 35 16.31 18.67 19.96
C ALA A 35 16.91 18.32 18.59
N ILE A 36 16.48 18.97 17.51
CA ILE A 36 17.09 18.81 16.17
C ILE A 36 18.56 19.24 16.18
N LYS A 37 18.90 20.40 16.78
CA LYS A 37 20.30 20.83 16.89
C LYS A 37 21.16 19.84 17.67
N ALA A 38 20.64 19.28 18.76
CA ALA A 38 21.36 18.26 19.52
C ALA A 38 21.64 17.02 18.68
N LEU A 39 20.65 16.57 17.89
CA LEU A 39 20.80 15.45 16.96
C LEU A 39 21.82 15.76 15.84
N GLU A 40 21.82 16.98 15.30
CA GLU A 40 22.79 17.44 14.30
C GLU A 40 24.22 17.46 14.83
N ILE A 41 24.41 17.89 16.08
CA ILE A 41 25.70 17.85 16.75
C ILE A 41 26.20 16.41 16.91
N GLU A 42 25.33 15.53 17.36
CA GLU A 42 25.68 14.12 17.59
C GLU A 42 26.02 13.39 16.30
N LEU A 43 25.29 13.69 15.20
CA LEU A 43 25.54 13.10 13.88
C LEU A 43 26.62 13.81 13.07
N GLY A 44 27.19 14.88 13.61
CA GLY A 44 28.34 15.59 13.05
C GLY A 44 28.01 16.46 11.84
N GLY A 45 26.75 16.84 11.64
CA GLY A 45 26.38 17.72 10.53
C GLY A 45 24.92 18.14 10.51
N ALA A 46 24.61 19.18 9.70
CA ALA A 46 23.25 19.67 9.54
C ALA A 46 22.36 18.65 8.85
N LEU A 47 21.18 18.39 9.42
CA LEU A 47 20.15 17.51 8.85
C LEU A 47 19.17 18.29 7.97
N PHE A 48 19.02 19.58 8.24
CA PHE A 48 18.16 20.49 7.46
C PHE A 48 18.90 21.76 7.06
N HIS A 49 18.59 22.26 5.88
CA HIS A 49 18.96 23.60 5.44
C HIS A 49 17.75 24.53 5.53
N ARG A 50 18.00 25.75 6.00
CA ARG A 50 16.98 26.81 6.06
C ARG A 50 17.35 27.87 5.04
N GLU A 51 16.55 28.02 4.00
CA GLU A 51 16.71 29.06 3.00
C GLU A 51 15.50 29.99 3.06
N ARG A 52 15.67 31.14 3.71
CA ARG A 52 14.60 32.15 3.91
C ARG A 52 13.37 31.52 4.57
N ALA A 53 12.28 31.29 3.82
CA ALA A 53 11.04 30.72 4.33
C ALA A 53 10.95 29.18 4.16
N ASN A 54 11.90 28.55 3.47
CA ASN A 54 11.85 27.12 3.12
C ASN A 54 12.82 26.30 3.96
N THR A 55 12.38 25.15 4.40
CA THR A 55 13.19 24.13 5.08
C THR A 55 13.34 22.93 4.15
N HIS A 56 14.57 22.50 3.90
CA HIS A 56 14.88 21.37 3.05
C HIS A 56 15.76 20.37 3.80
N LEU A 57 15.58 19.09 3.51
CA LEU A 57 16.43 18.02 4.06
C LEU A 57 17.82 18.11 3.43
N SER A 58 18.87 18.09 4.25
CA SER A 58 20.25 18.05 3.77
C SER A 58 20.61 16.68 3.16
N LYS A 59 21.74 16.59 2.46
CA LYS A 59 22.27 15.30 1.99
C LYS A 59 22.52 14.31 3.13
N LEU A 60 22.99 14.78 4.28
CA LEU A 60 23.15 13.96 5.48
C LEU A 60 21.77 13.51 5.99
N GLY A 61 20.82 14.44 6.11
CA GLY A 61 19.46 14.15 6.52
C GLY A 61 18.79 13.09 5.64
N GLN A 62 18.95 13.19 4.32
CA GLN A 62 18.44 12.17 3.37
C GLN A 62 19.06 10.78 3.61
N LYS A 63 20.37 10.73 3.87
CA LYS A 63 21.08 9.45 4.13
C LYS A 63 20.69 8.81 5.45
N VAL A 64 20.49 9.59 6.52
CA VAL A 64 20.19 9.04 7.85
C VAL A 64 18.70 8.79 8.08
N ARG A 65 17.83 9.47 7.33
CA ARG A 65 16.37 9.31 7.44
C ARG A 65 15.91 7.86 7.46
N PRO A 66 16.28 6.99 6.49
CA PRO A 66 15.82 5.60 6.47
C PRO A 66 16.22 4.81 7.72
N PHE A 67 17.42 5.04 8.24
CA PHE A 67 17.88 4.35 9.46
C PHE A 67 17.10 4.81 10.71
N LEU A 68 16.81 6.11 10.80
CA LEU A 68 16.07 6.67 11.92
C LEU A 68 14.58 6.26 11.87
N GLU A 69 13.99 6.14 10.69
CA GLU A 69 12.64 5.57 10.50
C GLU A 69 12.58 4.12 10.99
N GLN A 70 13.53 3.28 10.60
CA GLN A 70 13.61 1.89 11.07
C GLN A 70 13.78 1.82 12.59
N ALA A 71 14.74 2.57 13.14
CA ALA A 71 14.98 2.58 14.58
C ALA A 71 13.74 2.98 15.38
N TYR A 72 13.06 4.05 14.96
CA TYR A 72 11.82 4.51 15.58
C TYR A 72 10.71 3.45 15.45
N GLY A 73 10.54 2.86 14.27
CA GLY A 73 9.58 1.80 14.03
C GLY A 73 9.81 0.56 14.91
N HIS A 74 11.07 0.15 15.11
CA HIS A 74 11.40 -0.97 16.00
C HIS A 74 11.05 -0.68 17.47
N VAL A 75 11.34 0.52 17.97
CA VAL A 75 10.99 0.88 19.35
C VAL A 75 9.47 0.93 19.54
N GLU A 76 8.73 1.52 18.61
CA GLU A 76 7.27 1.54 18.68
C GLU A 76 6.68 0.12 18.55
N GLY A 77 7.29 -0.74 17.75
CA GLY A 77 6.96 -2.17 17.66
C GLY A 77 7.14 -2.89 19.00
N ALA A 78 8.29 -2.70 19.66
CA ALA A 78 8.57 -3.30 20.97
C ALA A 78 7.59 -2.83 22.06
N LYS A 79 7.25 -1.53 22.10
CA LYS A 79 6.25 -1.00 23.03
C LYS A 79 4.88 -1.67 22.83
N ARG A 80 4.47 -1.87 21.60
CA ARG A 80 3.19 -2.52 21.29
C ARG A 80 3.19 -3.98 21.70
N GLN A 81 4.25 -4.74 21.35
CA GLN A 81 4.37 -6.14 21.78
C GLN A 81 4.28 -6.28 23.30
N ALA A 82 4.92 -5.37 24.03
CA ALA A 82 4.83 -5.35 25.50
C ALA A 82 3.40 -5.05 25.97
N GLN A 83 2.70 -4.10 25.34
CA GLN A 83 1.31 -3.78 25.67
C GLN A 83 0.37 -4.95 25.33
N ASP A 84 0.54 -5.60 24.20
CA ASP A 84 -0.26 -6.75 23.76
C ASP A 84 -0.04 -7.94 24.70
N PHE A 85 1.20 -8.19 25.12
CA PHE A 85 1.53 -9.19 26.13
C PHE A 85 0.88 -8.92 27.48
N LEU A 86 0.87 -7.66 27.94
CA LEU A 86 0.26 -7.28 29.20
C LEU A 86 -1.29 -7.32 29.18
N ARG A 87 -1.91 -7.15 28.01
CA ARG A 87 -3.37 -7.20 27.84
C ARG A 87 -3.96 -8.59 27.76
N LEU A 88 -3.14 -9.66 27.72
CA LEU A 88 -3.47 -11.08 27.86
C LEU A 88 -4.63 -11.65 27.01
N GLN A 89 -5.33 -10.90 26.18
CA GLN A 89 -6.53 -11.39 25.50
C GLN A 89 -6.68 -11.08 24.01
N THR A 90 -5.90 -10.15 23.44
CA THR A 90 -6.13 -9.75 22.06
C THR A 90 -4.82 -9.36 21.37
N ILE A 91 -4.44 -10.12 20.35
CA ILE A 91 -3.27 -9.78 19.52
C ILE A 91 -3.74 -8.78 18.47
N SER A 92 -3.16 -7.58 18.42
CA SER A 92 -3.52 -6.59 17.40
C SER A 92 -2.87 -6.89 16.05
N LEU A 93 -3.58 -6.58 14.97
CA LEU A 93 -3.06 -6.60 13.60
C LEU A 93 -3.54 -5.34 12.88
N ARG A 94 -2.59 -4.48 12.46
CA ARG A 94 -2.86 -3.25 11.73
C ARG A 94 -2.51 -3.46 10.27
N LEU A 95 -3.55 -3.59 9.47
CA LEU A 95 -3.49 -3.90 8.04
C LEU A 95 -3.76 -2.65 7.21
N GLY A 96 -2.80 -2.26 6.39
CA GLY A 96 -3.00 -1.24 5.35
C GLY A 96 -3.57 -1.88 4.08
N LEU A 97 -4.60 -1.27 3.50
CA LEU A 97 -5.18 -1.70 2.24
C LEU A 97 -5.19 -0.56 1.23
N MET A 98 -4.69 -0.82 0.02
CA MET A 98 -4.74 0.20 -1.02
C MET A 98 -6.18 0.40 -1.50
N SER A 99 -6.63 1.66 -1.52
CA SER A 99 -8.02 2.04 -1.82
C SER A 99 -8.51 1.63 -3.22
N THR A 100 -7.59 1.39 -4.16
CA THR A 100 -7.93 0.95 -5.53
C THR A 100 -8.04 -0.56 -5.71
N ILE A 101 -7.81 -1.35 -4.65
CA ILE A 101 -7.98 -2.81 -4.69
C ILE A 101 -9.45 -3.15 -4.46
N ALA A 102 -9.98 -4.06 -5.27
CA ALA A 102 -11.37 -4.50 -5.16
C ALA A 102 -11.71 -4.99 -3.75
N SER A 103 -12.71 -4.37 -3.14
CA SER A 103 -13.11 -4.64 -1.75
C SER A 103 -13.57 -6.09 -1.52
N ALA A 104 -14.18 -6.74 -2.52
CA ALA A 104 -14.74 -8.08 -2.37
C ALA A 104 -13.71 -9.11 -1.90
N GLN A 105 -12.53 -9.17 -2.52
CA GLN A 105 -11.47 -10.11 -2.14
C GLN A 105 -10.91 -9.82 -0.75
N LEU A 106 -10.78 -8.53 -0.42
CA LEU A 106 -10.25 -8.09 0.88
C LEU A 106 -11.26 -8.34 2.01
N ILE A 107 -12.55 -8.11 1.77
CA ILE A 107 -13.63 -8.41 2.73
C ILE A 107 -13.65 -9.90 3.05
N GLU A 108 -13.55 -10.76 2.03
CA GLU A 108 -13.48 -12.21 2.25
C GLU A 108 -12.23 -12.64 3.03
N LEU A 109 -11.08 -12.02 2.77
CA LEU A 109 -9.85 -12.25 3.55
C LEU A 109 -10.07 -11.88 5.02
N VAL A 110 -10.59 -10.68 5.27
CA VAL A 110 -10.86 -10.17 6.62
C VAL A 110 -11.89 -11.04 7.35
N ALA A 111 -12.96 -11.44 6.68
CA ALA A 111 -13.99 -12.33 7.25
C ALA A 111 -13.42 -13.70 7.61
N ALA A 112 -12.60 -14.28 6.73
CA ALA A 112 -11.94 -15.56 6.97
C ALA A 112 -10.95 -15.47 8.13
N LEU A 113 -10.16 -14.39 8.21
CA LEU A 113 -9.22 -14.15 9.32
C LEU A 113 -9.95 -14.08 10.65
N ARG A 114 -11.03 -13.29 10.73
CA ARG A 114 -11.85 -13.17 11.96
C ARG A 114 -12.48 -14.48 12.40
N THR A 115 -12.94 -15.28 11.44
CA THR A 115 -13.56 -16.59 11.74
C THR A 115 -12.54 -17.59 12.26
N ARG A 116 -11.36 -17.64 11.66
CA ARG A 116 -10.32 -18.60 12.05
C ARG A 116 -9.55 -18.18 13.29
N HIS A 117 -9.37 -16.87 13.48
CA HIS A 117 -8.52 -16.29 14.52
C HIS A 117 -9.27 -15.21 15.32
N PRO A 118 -10.30 -15.58 16.10
CA PRO A 118 -11.15 -14.61 16.82
C PRO A 118 -10.40 -13.79 17.87
N GLY A 119 -9.22 -14.25 18.31
CA GLY A 119 -8.33 -13.51 19.22
C GLY A 119 -7.53 -12.39 18.57
N ILE A 120 -7.61 -12.22 17.24
CA ILE A 120 -6.93 -11.11 16.53
C ILE A 120 -7.87 -9.90 16.46
N ALA A 121 -7.44 -8.78 17.09
CA ALA A 121 -8.07 -7.47 16.90
C ALA A 121 -7.54 -6.84 15.62
N LEU A 122 -8.31 -6.93 14.53
CA LEU A 122 -7.95 -6.36 13.25
C LEU A 122 -8.33 -4.88 13.19
N GLN A 123 -7.36 -4.03 12.84
CA GLN A 123 -7.55 -2.64 12.46
C GLN A 123 -7.16 -2.48 10.99
N VAL A 124 -8.08 -1.98 10.19
CA VAL A 124 -7.85 -1.74 8.76
C VAL A 124 -7.74 -0.25 8.51
N ALA A 125 -6.74 0.15 7.74
CA ALA A 125 -6.56 1.51 7.27
C ALA A 125 -6.37 1.50 5.75
N ASP A 126 -7.07 2.36 5.05
CA ASP A 126 -6.97 2.54 3.61
C ASP A 126 -6.10 3.74 3.24
N GLY A 127 -5.59 3.73 2.01
CA GLY A 127 -4.75 4.80 1.48
C GLY A 127 -4.11 4.47 0.14
N GLY A 128 -3.36 5.41 -0.41
CA GLY A 128 -2.49 5.18 -1.57
C GLY A 128 -1.23 4.41 -1.17
N ALA A 129 -0.57 3.75 -2.14
CA ALA A 129 0.61 2.91 -1.89
C ALA A 129 1.73 3.67 -1.14
N ALA A 130 2.04 4.91 -1.53
CA ALA A 130 3.09 5.72 -0.88
C ALA A 130 2.79 6.00 0.60
N ALA A 131 1.54 6.38 0.92
CA ALA A 131 1.12 6.63 2.30
C ALA A 131 1.15 5.35 3.14
N LEU A 132 0.74 4.21 2.58
CA LEU A 132 0.81 2.92 3.26
C LEU A 132 2.25 2.48 3.51
N GLN A 133 3.16 2.70 2.55
CA GLN A 133 4.59 2.43 2.71
C GLN A 133 5.21 3.28 3.82
N GLU A 134 4.92 4.57 3.86
CA GLU A 134 5.40 5.47 4.92
C GLU A 134 4.92 5.00 6.30
N ARG A 135 3.65 4.64 6.43
CA ARG A 135 3.06 4.14 7.68
C ARG A 135 3.62 2.78 8.10
N LEU A 136 3.94 1.88 7.15
CA LEU A 136 4.66 0.63 7.41
C LEU A 136 6.03 0.90 8.01
N LEU A 137 6.82 1.75 7.35
CA LEU A 137 8.18 2.08 7.79
C LEU A 137 8.17 2.84 9.13
N GLY A 138 7.21 3.73 9.34
CA GLY A 138 6.97 4.42 10.60
C GLY A 138 6.43 3.53 11.73
N GLY A 139 6.07 2.27 11.41
CA GLY A 139 5.56 1.31 12.38
C GLY A 139 4.13 1.60 12.84
N GLU A 140 3.36 2.38 12.12
CA GLU A 140 1.93 2.57 12.35
C GLU A 140 1.12 1.37 11.82
N LEU A 141 1.61 0.71 10.78
CA LEU A 141 1.06 -0.52 10.24
C LEU A 141 2.02 -1.69 10.48
N ASP A 142 1.46 -2.88 10.58
CA ASP A 142 2.21 -4.12 10.73
C ASP A 142 2.45 -4.77 9.36
N VAL A 143 1.49 -4.62 8.46
CA VAL A 143 1.48 -5.19 7.11
C VAL A 143 0.60 -4.34 6.21
N ALA A 144 0.86 -4.33 4.91
CA ALA A 144 -0.03 -3.70 3.92
C ALA A 144 -0.23 -4.57 2.69
N ILE A 145 -1.33 -4.35 1.97
CA ILE A 145 -1.59 -4.92 0.65
C ILE A 145 -1.78 -3.76 -0.32
N TYR A 146 -0.89 -3.67 -1.32
CA TYR A 146 -0.95 -2.64 -2.34
C TYR A 146 -0.43 -3.12 -3.71
N ALA A 147 -0.65 -2.31 -4.74
CA ALA A 147 -0.26 -2.62 -6.11
C ALA A 147 1.20 -2.23 -6.40
N LEU A 148 1.88 -3.05 -7.18
CA LEU A 148 3.19 -2.83 -7.78
C LEU A 148 3.01 -2.75 -9.33
N PRO A 149 3.77 -1.97 -10.08
CA PRO A 149 4.69 -0.94 -9.69
C PRO A 149 3.91 0.34 -9.32
N GLY A 150 4.48 1.23 -8.64
CA GLY A 150 3.93 2.54 -8.24
C GLY A 150 4.88 3.22 -7.30
N LEU A 151 5.80 2.44 -6.71
CA LEU A 151 6.86 2.94 -5.85
C LEU A 151 8.19 2.35 -6.29
N ALA A 152 9.25 3.14 -6.17
CA ALA A 152 10.60 2.62 -6.30
C ALA A 152 10.79 1.47 -5.30
N SER A 153 11.51 0.42 -5.73
CA SER A 153 11.88 -0.69 -4.85
C SER A 153 12.55 -0.13 -3.59
N ASP A 154 12.03 -0.48 -2.43
CA ASP A 154 12.59 -0.08 -1.15
C ASP A 154 13.15 -1.33 -0.46
N ASP A 155 14.48 -1.37 -0.29
CA ASP A 155 15.17 -2.52 0.30
C ASP A 155 14.79 -2.80 1.77
N ARG A 156 14.06 -1.88 2.39
CA ARG A 156 13.53 -2.00 3.76
C ARG A 156 12.22 -2.79 3.82
N LEU A 157 11.65 -3.17 2.68
CA LEU A 157 10.38 -3.87 2.58
C LEU A 157 10.54 -5.21 1.87
N ASP A 158 9.83 -6.20 2.37
CA ASP A 158 9.64 -7.49 1.73
C ASP A 158 8.27 -7.53 1.05
N HIS A 159 8.24 -7.99 -0.19
CA HIS A 159 7.04 -8.07 -1.01
C HIS A 159 6.71 -9.54 -1.29
N LEU A 160 5.52 -9.96 -0.91
CA LEU A 160 4.95 -11.25 -1.27
C LEU A 160 3.89 -11.02 -2.36
N PRO A 161 4.21 -11.29 -3.63
CA PRO A 161 3.26 -11.15 -4.73
C PRO A 161 2.06 -12.10 -4.55
N LEU A 162 0.84 -11.59 -4.70
CA LEU A 162 -0.41 -12.35 -4.50
C LEU A 162 -1.04 -12.75 -5.82
N TYR A 163 -1.32 -11.76 -6.66
CA TYR A 163 -1.93 -11.97 -7.97
C TYR A 163 -1.67 -10.79 -8.90
N ARG A 164 -1.92 -11.02 -10.19
CA ARG A 164 -1.91 -9.98 -11.23
C ARG A 164 -3.30 -9.78 -11.77
N GLU A 165 -3.62 -8.54 -12.10
CA GLU A 165 -4.86 -8.19 -12.76
C GLU A 165 -4.62 -7.17 -13.88
N PRO A 166 -5.33 -7.29 -15.02
CA PRO A 166 -5.25 -6.32 -16.09
C PRO A 166 -6.07 -5.07 -15.76
N PHE A 167 -5.73 -3.96 -16.40
CA PHE A 167 -6.62 -2.82 -16.55
C PHE A 167 -7.61 -3.09 -17.69
N VAL A 168 -8.82 -2.64 -17.47
CA VAL A 168 -9.91 -2.68 -18.46
C VAL A 168 -10.42 -1.28 -18.72
N VAL A 169 -11.05 -1.08 -19.86
CA VAL A 169 -11.79 0.13 -20.18
C VAL A 169 -13.23 -0.03 -19.73
N VAL A 170 -13.70 0.87 -18.88
CA VAL A 170 -15.10 0.93 -18.45
C VAL A 170 -15.81 2.08 -19.13
N MET A 171 -17.03 1.83 -19.59
CA MET A 171 -17.90 2.81 -20.25
C MET A 171 -19.35 2.39 -20.08
N VAL A 172 -20.30 3.27 -20.42
CA VAL A 172 -21.73 2.91 -20.40
C VAL A 172 -22.00 1.70 -21.29
N ASP A 173 -22.85 0.79 -20.88
CA ASP A 173 -23.15 -0.46 -21.59
C ASP A 173 -23.84 -0.25 -22.96
N THR A 174 -24.39 0.93 -23.19
CA THR A 174 -24.99 1.35 -24.49
C THR A 174 -23.98 1.95 -25.46
N HIS A 175 -22.71 2.14 -25.05
CA HIS A 175 -21.69 2.73 -25.89
C HIS A 175 -21.41 1.86 -27.13
N ARG A 176 -21.04 2.49 -28.27
CA ARG A 176 -20.74 1.79 -29.55
C ARG A 176 -19.71 0.65 -29.42
N LEU A 177 -18.74 0.79 -28.52
CA LEU A 177 -17.71 -0.21 -28.24
C LEU A 177 -18.14 -1.26 -27.24
N ALA A 178 -19.14 -1.02 -26.42
CA ALA A 178 -19.54 -1.87 -25.28
C ALA A 178 -19.97 -3.32 -25.66
N ARG A 179 -20.29 -3.52 -26.95
CA ARG A 179 -20.64 -4.86 -27.48
C ARG A 179 -19.44 -5.74 -27.79
N ARG A 180 -18.22 -5.20 -27.62
CA ARG A 180 -16.96 -5.92 -27.88
C ARG A 180 -16.40 -6.49 -26.58
N GLU A 181 -15.57 -7.51 -26.68
CA GLU A 181 -14.83 -8.07 -25.56
C GLU A 181 -13.52 -7.30 -25.31
N THR A 182 -12.95 -6.71 -26.37
CA THR A 182 -11.66 -5.99 -26.34
C THR A 182 -11.77 -4.62 -26.99
N VAL A 183 -10.88 -3.73 -26.59
CA VAL A 183 -10.70 -2.40 -27.19
C VAL A 183 -9.21 -2.05 -27.24
N ARG A 184 -8.78 -1.43 -28.36
CA ARG A 184 -7.42 -0.89 -28.49
C ARG A 184 -7.38 0.54 -27.94
N MET A 185 -6.25 0.94 -27.41
CA MET A 185 -6.04 2.30 -26.89
C MET A 185 -6.40 3.36 -27.95
N ALA A 186 -5.96 3.20 -29.18
CA ALA A 186 -6.22 4.15 -30.28
C ALA A 186 -7.72 4.32 -30.60
N GLU A 187 -8.59 3.35 -30.28
CA GLU A 187 -10.04 3.44 -30.52
C GLU A 187 -10.76 4.35 -29.53
N LEU A 188 -10.04 4.80 -28.48
CA LEU A 188 -10.52 5.73 -27.46
C LEU A 188 -10.23 7.20 -27.80
N ALA A 189 -9.55 7.46 -28.93
CA ALA A 189 -9.22 8.81 -29.36
C ALA A 189 -10.48 9.67 -29.51
N GLY A 190 -10.43 10.88 -28.95
CA GLY A 190 -11.56 11.83 -28.94
C GLY A 190 -12.70 11.50 -27.97
N GLU A 191 -12.71 10.34 -27.33
CA GLU A 191 -13.72 10.00 -26.33
C GLU A 191 -13.45 10.73 -24.99
N PRO A 192 -14.49 11.19 -24.26
CA PRO A 192 -14.33 11.83 -22.96
C PRO A 192 -13.75 10.88 -21.92
N TYR A 193 -12.71 11.32 -21.18
CA TYR A 193 -12.01 10.52 -20.19
C TYR A 193 -12.38 10.90 -18.74
N LEU A 194 -12.52 9.90 -17.90
CA LEU A 194 -12.80 10.00 -16.47
C LEU A 194 -11.51 9.62 -15.71
N TRP A 195 -10.83 10.59 -15.13
CA TRP A 195 -9.53 10.41 -14.51
C TRP A 195 -9.62 9.89 -13.07
N ARG A 196 -8.83 8.86 -12.75
CA ARG A 196 -8.65 8.33 -11.39
C ARG A 196 -7.42 8.96 -10.75
N LEU A 197 -7.62 9.85 -9.75
CA LEU A 197 -6.54 10.64 -9.14
C LEU A 197 -5.47 9.81 -8.43
N HIS A 198 -5.81 8.64 -7.89
CA HIS A 198 -4.86 7.75 -7.21
C HIS A 198 -4.51 6.51 -8.05
N CYS A 199 -4.47 6.67 -9.37
CA CYS A 199 -4.07 5.61 -10.26
C CYS A 199 -2.56 5.36 -10.15
N GLU A 200 -2.17 4.17 -9.74
CA GLU A 200 -0.78 3.74 -9.61
C GLU A 200 -0.04 3.65 -10.94
N HIS A 201 -0.76 3.63 -12.05
CA HIS A 201 -0.24 3.59 -13.42
C HIS A 201 -0.45 4.92 -14.16
N ALA A 202 -0.69 6.04 -13.47
CA ALA A 202 -0.98 7.33 -14.09
C ALA A 202 0.05 7.69 -15.17
N ASP A 203 1.35 7.69 -14.84
CA ASP A 203 2.44 8.02 -15.77
C ASP A 203 2.48 7.07 -16.98
N GLY A 204 2.23 5.77 -16.75
CA GLY A 204 2.19 4.77 -17.81
C GLY A 204 0.99 4.91 -18.73
N ILE A 205 -0.16 5.31 -18.18
CA ILE A 205 -1.39 5.60 -18.95
C ILE A 205 -1.19 6.85 -19.80
N ASP A 206 -0.63 7.92 -19.21
CA ASP A 206 -0.32 9.16 -19.95
C ASP A 206 0.66 8.92 -21.10
N ALA A 207 1.71 8.13 -20.86
CA ALA A 207 2.65 7.73 -21.92
C ALA A 207 1.96 6.91 -23.03
N ALA A 208 1.05 5.98 -22.65
CA ALA A 208 0.29 5.20 -23.61
C ALA A 208 -0.69 6.07 -24.41
N PHE A 209 -1.36 7.03 -23.78
CA PHE A 209 -2.23 8.00 -24.47
C PHE A 209 -1.43 8.80 -25.50
N ALA A 210 -0.27 9.32 -25.13
CA ALA A 210 0.60 10.05 -26.03
C ALA A 210 1.07 9.18 -27.22
N GLN A 211 1.49 7.95 -26.95
CA GLN A 211 1.97 7.00 -27.97
C GLN A 211 0.87 6.62 -28.98
N HIS A 212 -0.38 6.50 -28.53
CA HIS A 212 -1.50 6.07 -29.37
C HIS A 212 -2.39 7.23 -29.84
N ASN A 213 -1.97 8.49 -29.64
CA ASN A 213 -2.69 9.70 -30.01
C ASN A 213 -4.11 9.74 -29.44
N VAL A 214 -4.26 9.38 -28.16
CA VAL A 214 -5.52 9.50 -27.42
C VAL A 214 -5.57 10.88 -26.79
N ASP A 215 -6.35 11.78 -27.35
CA ASP A 215 -6.41 13.21 -27.07
C ASP A 215 -7.78 13.68 -26.53
N GLY A 216 -8.59 12.75 -26.06
CA GLY A 216 -9.92 13.05 -25.52
C GLY A 216 -9.86 13.96 -24.28
N PRO A 217 -10.90 14.81 -24.06
CA PRO A 217 -10.91 15.70 -22.90
C PRO A 217 -11.12 14.92 -21.59
N THR A 218 -10.38 15.27 -20.56
CA THR A 218 -10.70 14.82 -19.18
C THR A 218 -11.90 15.61 -18.68
N VAL A 219 -13.05 14.96 -18.56
CA VAL A 219 -14.33 15.61 -18.19
C VAL A 219 -14.67 15.48 -16.72
N PHE A 220 -14.02 14.56 -15.99
CA PHE A 220 -14.22 14.36 -14.56
C PHE A 220 -12.99 13.75 -13.92
N GLN A 221 -12.73 14.09 -12.65
CA GLN A 221 -11.62 13.54 -11.85
C GLN A 221 -12.12 13.17 -10.46
N SER A 222 -11.70 12.00 -9.95
CA SER A 222 -12.03 11.56 -8.59
C SER A 222 -10.99 10.60 -8.04
N ASP A 223 -10.83 10.62 -6.74
CA ASP A 223 -10.10 9.62 -5.95
C ASP A 223 -10.96 8.40 -5.58
N ARG A 224 -12.26 8.45 -5.89
CA ARG A 224 -13.22 7.39 -5.59
C ARG A 224 -13.61 6.62 -6.84
N ASP A 225 -13.24 5.36 -6.93
CA ASP A 225 -13.58 4.48 -8.04
C ASP A 225 -15.10 4.33 -8.22
N GLU A 226 -15.87 4.36 -7.13
CA GLU A 226 -17.35 4.33 -7.21
C GLU A 226 -17.93 5.50 -7.99
N TRP A 227 -17.39 6.71 -7.80
CA TRP A 227 -17.84 7.89 -8.55
C TRP A 227 -17.48 7.77 -10.02
N ILE A 228 -16.26 7.32 -10.33
CA ILE A 228 -15.84 7.08 -11.71
C ILE A 228 -16.79 6.10 -12.41
N LEU A 229 -17.12 4.98 -11.76
CA LEU A 229 -18.05 3.98 -12.29
C LEU A 229 -19.46 4.54 -12.52
N ARG A 230 -19.97 5.34 -11.58
CA ARG A 230 -21.28 5.98 -11.72
C ARG A 230 -21.31 7.01 -12.86
N MET A 231 -20.23 7.77 -13.04
CA MET A 231 -20.11 8.71 -14.16
C MET A 231 -19.99 7.98 -15.50
N ALA A 232 -19.26 6.84 -15.54
CA ALA A 232 -19.21 5.98 -16.71
C ALA A 232 -20.60 5.40 -17.04
N ALA A 233 -21.34 4.90 -16.03
CA ALA A 233 -22.70 4.39 -16.20
C ALA A 233 -23.68 5.47 -16.69
N ALA A 234 -23.46 6.73 -16.31
CA ALA A 234 -24.24 7.88 -16.79
C ALA A 234 -23.85 8.33 -18.22
N GLY A 235 -22.89 7.67 -18.87
CA GLY A 235 -22.45 7.97 -20.23
C GLY A 235 -21.58 9.22 -20.37
N LEU A 236 -20.97 9.69 -19.27
CA LEU A 236 -20.13 10.90 -19.29
C LEU A 236 -18.76 10.67 -19.92
N GLY A 237 -18.31 9.42 -20.05
CA GLY A 237 -17.04 9.08 -20.64
C GLY A 237 -16.61 7.65 -20.30
N TYR A 238 -15.34 7.35 -20.58
CA TYR A 238 -14.72 6.09 -20.23
C TYR A 238 -13.63 6.29 -19.17
N ALA A 239 -13.29 5.19 -18.46
CA ALA A 239 -12.13 5.16 -17.55
C ALA A 239 -11.30 3.91 -17.76
N LEU A 240 -10.03 3.97 -17.34
CA LEU A 240 -9.15 2.80 -17.19
C LEU A 240 -9.15 2.37 -15.73
N MET A 241 -9.55 1.12 -15.47
CA MET A 241 -9.68 0.60 -14.11
C MET A 241 -9.12 -0.83 -14.02
N PRO A 242 -8.63 -1.25 -12.84
CA PRO A 242 -8.34 -2.65 -12.59
C PRO A 242 -9.60 -3.52 -12.79
N ALA A 243 -9.43 -4.67 -13.45
CA ALA A 243 -10.56 -5.50 -13.87
C ALA A 243 -11.49 -5.91 -12.71
N GLN A 244 -10.93 -6.15 -11.52
CA GLN A 244 -11.73 -6.57 -10.38
C GLN A 244 -12.52 -5.44 -9.71
N SER A 245 -12.10 -4.19 -9.92
CA SER A 245 -12.81 -3.00 -9.46
C SER A 245 -13.84 -2.48 -10.49
N ALA A 246 -13.85 -3.02 -11.70
CA ALA A 246 -14.60 -2.52 -12.86
C ALA A 246 -16.05 -3.06 -12.94
N SER A 247 -16.72 -3.28 -11.82
CA SER A 247 -18.07 -3.85 -11.80
C SER A 247 -19.10 -2.85 -11.25
N HIS A 248 -20.03 -2.47 -12.12
CA HIS A 248 -21.18 -1.61 -11.74
C HIS A 248 -22.34 -1.84 -12.72
N PRO A 249 -23.61 -1.85 -12.25
CA PRO A 249 -24.77 -1.90 -13.14
C PRO A 249 -24.75 -0.73 -14.16
N GLY A 250 -25.00 -1.05 -15.44
CA GLY A 250 -24.99 -0.08 -16.52
C GLY A 250 -23.58 0.24 -17.09
N VAL A 251 -22.54 -0.49 -16.65
CA VAL A 251 -21.18 -0.34 -17.16
C VAL A 251 -20.76 -1.61 -17.89
N ALA A 252 -20.20 -1.46 -19.08
CA ALA A 252 -19.44 -2.49 -19.77
C ALA A 252 -17.94 -2.34 -19.45
N ALA A 253 -17.28 -3.46 -19.17
CA ALA A 253 -15.85 -3.52 -18.95
C ALA A 253 -15.20 -4.32 -20.11
N LEU A 254 -14.32 -3.67 -20.87
CA LEU A 254 -13.68 -4.24 -22.04
C LEU A 254 -12.19 -4.45 -21.76
N ARG A 255 -11.63 -5.58 -22.15
CA ARG A 255 -10.20 -5.82 -22.05
C ARG A 255 -9.44 -4.83 -22.92
N LEU A 256 -8.53 -4.08 -22.32
CA LEU A 256 -7.61 -3.21 -23.06
C LEU A 256 -6.52 -4.04 -23.72
N ILE A 257 -6.32 -3.82 -25.02
CA ILE A 257 -5.24 -4.40 -25.81
C ILE A 257 -4.48 -3.29 -26.53
N GLU A 258 -3.19 -3.53 -26.79
CA GLU A 258 -2.35 -2.57 -27.52
C GLU A 258 -2.35 -1.13 -26.91
N PRO A 259 -1.73 -0.92 -25.72
CA PRO A 259 -1.01 -1.89 -24.91
C PRO A 259 -1.91 -2.62 -23.90
N GLU A 260 -1.47 -3.81 -23.47
CA GLU A 260 -2.04 -4.43 -22.28
C GLU A 260 -1.37 -3.83 -21.03
N ILE A 261 -2.15 -3.26 -20.12
CA ILE A 261 -1.66 -2.71 -18.86
C ILE A 261 -2.08 -3.67 -17.75
N THR A 262 -1.12 -4.07 -16.90
CA THR A 262 -1.37 -4.97 -15.77
C THR A 262 -0.74 -4.42 -14.51
N ARG A 263 -1.30 -4.75 -13.35
CA ARG A 263 -0.70 -4.50 -12.05
C ARG A 263 -0.52 -5.79 -11.26
N GLU A 264 0.47 -5.82 -10.38
CA GLU A 264 0.68 -6.90 -9.43
C GLU A 264 0.29 -6.43 -8.04
N ILE A 265 -0.53 -7.20 -7.36
CA ILE A 265 -0.91 -6.93 -5.96
C ILE A 265 0.00 -7.76 -5.07
N ALA A 266 0.59 -7.13 -4.08
CA ALA A 266 1.49 -7.76 -3.12
C ALA A 266 1.09 -7.47 -1.68
N LEU A 267 1.35 -8.44 -0.80
CA LEU A 267 1.41 -8.22 0.63
C LEU A 267 2.83 -7.75 0.97
N VAL A 268 2.92 -6.71 1.77
CA VAL A 268 4.18 -6.02 2.06
C VAL A 268 4.40 -5.92 3.55
N THR A 269 5.60 -6.28 3.99
CA THR A 269 6.05 -6.22 5.38
C THR A 269 7.39 -5.50 5.50
N PRO A 270 7.68 -4.85 6.64
CA PRO A 270 9.00 -4.27 6.88
C PRO A 270 10.07 -5.34 7.04
N ARG A 271 11.15 -5.27 6.25
CA ARG A 271 12.28 -6.19 6.34
C ARG A 271 13.02 -6.03 7.66
N GLY A 272 13.45 -7.17 8.22
CA GLY A 272 14.27 -7.21 9.44
C GLY A 272 13.51 -6.83 10.73
N ARG A 273 12.21 -6.60 10.66
CA ARG A 273 11.37 -6.49 11.85
C ARG A 273 10.87 -7.89 12.20
N PRO A 274 11.01 -8.35 13.47
CA PRO A 274 10.37 -9.58 13.89
C PRO A 274 8.87 -9.52 13.60
N ASP A 275 8.35 -10.48 12.85
CA ASP A 275 6.94 -10.55 12.58
C ASP A 275 6.16 -10.72 13.88
N ALA A 276 5.17 -9.86 14.09
CA ALA A 276 4.19 -10.12 15.12
C ALA A 276 3.48 -11.45 14.80
N PRO A 277 3.14 -12.29 15.78
CA PRO A 277 2.46 -13.57 15.53
C PRO A 277 1.22 -13.42 14.64
N SER A 278 0.50 -12.29 14.75
CA SER A 278 -0.66 -11.96 13.90
C SER A 278 -0.30 -11.74 12.43
N VAL A 279 0.89 -11.20 12.13
CA VAL A 279 1.39 -11.05 10.75
C VAL A 279 1.69 -12.42 10.15
N GLY A 280 2.37 -13.31 10.88
CA GLY A 280 2.64 -14.67 10.43
C GLY A 280 1.36 -15.45 10.10
N VAL A 281 0.31 -15.30 10.94
CA VAL A 281 -1.02 -15.87 10.71
C VAL A 281 -1.64 -15.33 9.42
N LEU A 282 -1.62 -13.99 9.22
CA LEU A 282 -2.14 -13.38 7.99
C LEU A 282 -1.38 -13.84 6.76
N VAL A 283 -0.05 -13.87 6.80
CA VAL A 283 0.80 -14.35 5.68
C VAL A 283 0.42 -15.78 5.31
N HIS A 284 0.28 -16.66 6.30
CA HIS A 284 -0.13 -18.04 6.08
C HIS A 284 -1.52 -18.13 5.42
N ASP A 285 -2.51 -17.36 5.90
CA ASP A 285 -3.87 -17.35 5.34
C ASP A 285 -3.90 -16.82 3.89
N VAL A 286 -3.14 -15.74 3.64
CA VAL A 286 -2.99 -15.13 2.32
C VAL A 286 -2.36 -16.09 1.30
N MET A 287 -1.32 -16.84 1.69
CA MET A 287 -0.66 -17.81 0.81
C MET A 287 -1.56 -19.00 0.44
N ARG A 288 -2.45 -19.42 1.33
CA ARG A 288 -3.38 -20.53 1.09
C ARG A 288 -4.63 -20.12 0.32
N ARG A 289 -4.88 -18.81 0.24
CA ARG A 289 -6.06 -18.27 -0.44
C ARG A 289 -5.92 -18.40 -1.96
N ARG A 290 -7.04 -18.73 -2.64
CA ARG A 290 -7.16 -18.56 -4.09
C ARG A 290 -7.60 -17.12 -4.36
N TRP A 291 -6.74 -16.37 -5.00
CA TRP A 291 -7.03 -15.00 -5.44
C TRP A 291 -7.70 -15.05 -6.81
N SER A 292 -8.68 -14.18 -7.05
CA SER A 292 -9.22 -13.94 -8.39
C SER A 292 -8.22 -13.10 -9.18
N GLY A 293 -7.78 -13.60 -10.31
CA GLY A 293 -6.70 -13.01 -11.12
C GLY A 293 -5.68 -14.07 -11.50
N THR A 294 -4.69 -13.70 -12.29
CA THR A 294 -3.59 -14.62 -12.62
C THR A 294 -2.67 -14.73 -11.39
N PRO A 295 -2.40 -15.95 -10.87
CA PRO A 295 -1.49 -16.09 -9.74
C PRO A 295 -0.13 -15.47 -10.05
N ALA A 296 0.48 -14.78 -9.07
CA ALA A 296 1.85 -14.34 -9.21
C ALA A 296 2.79 -15.56 -9.15
N LEU A 297 3.85 -15.58 -9.97
CA LEU A 297 4.77 -16.72 -10.09
C LEU A 297 5.35 -17.20 -8.75
N ALA A 298 5.61 -16.28 -7.82
CA ALA A 298 6.12 -16.60 -6.48
C ALA A 298 5.13 -17.42 -5.63
N VAL A 299 3.82 -17.16 -5.75
CA VAL A 299 2.78 -17.92 -5.04
C VAL A 299 2.60 -19.30 -5.66
N GLU A 300 2.77 -19.41 -6.96
CA GLU A 300 2.73 -20.69 -7.68
C GLU A 300 3.90 -21.59 -7.29
N GLN A 301 5.11 -21.03 -7.17
CA GLN A 301 6.31 -21.73 -6.70
C GLN A 301 6.20 -22.15 -5.21
N ALA A 302 5.68 -21.29 -4.33
CA ALA A 302 5.46 -21.62 -2.93
C ALA A 302 4.42 -22.74 -2.76
N ARG A 303 3.35 -22.74 -3.56
CA ARG A 303 2.33 -23.82 -3.57
C ARG A 303 2.89 -25.13 -4.08
N SER A 304 3.77 -25.11 -5.07
CA SER A 304 4.45 -26.31 -5.58
C SER A 304 5.43 -26.91 -4.58
N HIS A 305 6.00 -26.10 -3.70
CA HIS A 305 6.90 -26.56 -2.62
C HIS A 305 6.12 -27.13 -1.42
N THR A 306 4.98 -26.52 -1.04
CA THR A 306 4.11 -27.04 0.02
C THR A 306 3.45 -28.37 -0.39
N SER A 307 3.08 -28.53 -1.64
CA SER A 307 2.50 -29.81 -2.12
C SER A 307 3.54 -30.94 -2.24
N ARG A 308 4.85 -30.63 -2.24
CA ARG A 308 5.95 -31.63 -2.21
C ARG A 308 6.51 -31.89 -0.82
N GLY A 309 6.19 -31.04 0.17
CA GLY A 309 6.72 -31.07 1.54
C GLY A 309 5.78 -31.64 2.60
N GLU A 310 4.55 -32.02 2.26
CA GLU A 310 3.58 -32.58 3.24
C GLU A 310 3.93 -33.99 3.77
N GLY A 311 5.14 -34.52 3.45
CA GLY A 311 5.62 -35.81 3.98
C GLY A 311 6.49 -35.75 5.23
N ASP A 312 7.21 -34.66 5.53
CA ASP A 312 8.33 -34.80 6.49
C ASP A 312 8.55 -33.70 7.54
N HIS A 313 7.80 -32.59 7.57
CA HIS A 313 8.08 -31.49 8.53
C HIS A 313 6.93 -31.12 9.47
N LEU A 314 5.76 -31.72 9.38
CA LEU A 314 4.64 -31.52 10.33
C LEU A 314 4.71 -32.41 11.60
N ARG A 315 5.81 -33.15 11.81
CA ARG A 315 5.99 -34.00 13.01
C ARG A 315 6.88 -33.40 14.12
N LYS A 316 7.33 -32.17 14.02
CA LYS A 316 8.24 -31.58 15.04
C LYS A 316 7.80 -30.26 15.68
N ILE A 317 6.55 -29.86 15.54
CA ILE A 317 5.96 -28.82 16.40
C ILE A 317 4.78 -29.44 17.10
N ASP A 318 5.06 -30.43 17.93
CA ASP A 318 4.06 -31.06 18.77
C ASP A 318 4.32 -30.70 20.25
N THR A 319 3.34 -30.02 20.82
CA THR A 319 2.87 -30.21 22.21
C THR A 319 3.90 -30.35 23.32
N ALA A 320 4.78 -29.35 23.55
CA ALA A 320 5.61 -29.37 24.75
C ALA A 320 5.65 -28.06 25.56
N SER A 321 4.64 -27.18 25.47
CA SER A 321 4.59 -25.97 26.33
C SER A 321 3.20 -25.48 26.71
N LEU A 322 2.20 -26.39 26.81
CA LEU A 322 0.89 -26.06 27.34
C LEU A 322 0.50 -26.99 28.52
N SER A 323 1.44 -27.24 29.42
CA SER A 323 1.14 -27.77 30.76
C SER A 323 2.32 -27.53 31.70
N ARG A 324 2.41 -26.34 32.23
CA ARG A 324 2.83 -26.04 33.62
C ARG A 324 2.50 -24.61 33.95
#